data_68965f01a3d408603f664cc8645fb840
#
_entry.id   68965f01a3d408603f664cc8645fb840
#
_cell.length_a   1.000
_cell.length_b   1.000
_cell.length_c   1.000
_cell.angle_alpha   90.00
_cell.angle_beta   90.00
_cell.angle_gamma   90.00
#
_symmetry.space_group_name_H-M   'P 1'
#
loop_
_entity.id
_entity.type
_entity.pdbx_description
1 polymer ?
#
loop_
_entity_poly.entity_id
_entity_poly.type
_entity_poly.pdbx_seq_one_letter_code
_entity_poly.pdbx_strand_id
1 'polypeptide(L)'
;MEQAGAELLNRKAVFRALASGRVGCADGRVCRSFGEFYLTLRDMLARHASVIVKQDVNAGGDGNIAVTLERRDSYPGVRKVYALTHLSDVDTVFARDLWTTQTDTVGNCQVIVERFHEGSDVLYAEYEIGADACRLVSYGDLRMDASGDKRGNGMIMWTGFQIPSQLPSGVIDAFLAQGDVLASIARRLGFVGRANFDAIVTDDGEIVFTEINGRIGGCSHLDAILCELVGPDYLSTHTVVTRNRVPVRDLRAALTVSRRLTPQRGEAGVIVLTEDTAGTGTIEYMVYARDLSGALALERTFRREFELAQESVALPG
;
A
#
# COMPACT_ATOMS: atom_id res chain seq x y z
N MET A 1 3.35 19.85 -12.74
CA MET A 1 2.16 19.04 -12.34
C MET A 1 1.03 20.02 -12.10
N GLU A 2 -0.04 19.91 -12.84
CA GLU A 2 -1.24 20.66 -12.49
C GLU A 2 -1.86 20.06 -11.22
N GLN A 3 -1.97 20.86 -10.18
CA GLN A 3 -2.49 20.43 -8.88
C GLN A 3 -3.90 19.79 -9.01
N ALA A 4 -4.74 20.33 -9.87
CA ALA A 4 -6.07 19.81 -10.12
C ALA A 4 -6.08 18.37 -10.67
N GLY A 5 -5.14 18.01 -11.55
CA GLY A 5 -5.04 16.65 -12.09
C GLY A 5 -4.60 15.65 -11.02
N ALA A 6 -3.66 16.05 -10.14
CA ALA A 6 -3.23 15.21 -9.02
C ALA A 6 -4.37 14.98 -8.01
N GLU A 7 -5.10 16.03 -7.64
CA GLU A 7 -6.26 15.92 -6.74
C GLU A 7 -7.34 15.00 -7.31
N LEU A 8 -7.60 15.07 -8.62
CA LEU A 8 -8.56 14.22 -9.29
C LEU A 8 -8.18 12.74 -9.24
N LEU A 9 -6.94 12.41 -9.58
CA LEU A 9 -6.47 11.02 -9.62
C LEU A 9 -6.38 10.37 -8.23
N ASN A 10 -6.19 11.15 -7.17
CA ASN A 10 -6.17 10.63 -5.80
C ASN A 10 -7.57 10.33 -5.23
N ARG A 11 -8.65 10.55 -6.00
CA ARG A 11 -10.01 10.22 -5.59
C ARG A 11 -10.39 8.80 -6.01
N LYS A 12 -10.76 7.96 -5.06
CA LYS A 12 -11.17 6.57 -5.31
C LYS A 12 -12.42 6.47 -6.20
N ALA A 13 -13.34 7.43 -6.08
CA ALA A 13 -14.51 7.49 -6.96
C ALA A 13 -14.13 7.77 -8.41
N VAL A 14 -13.12 8.62 -8.64
CA VAL A 14 -12.59 8.88 -9.99
C VAL A 14 -11.86 7.65 -10.52
N PHE A 15 -11.00 7.03 -9.70
CA PHE A 15 -10.36 5.77 -10.05
C PHE A 15 -11.38 4.73 -10.54
N ARG A 16 -12.45 4.49 -9.78
CA ARG A 16 -13.48 3.52 -10.18
C ARG A 16 -14.13 3.86 -11.52
N ALA A 17 -14.40 5.13 -11.77
CA ALA A 17 -14.96 5.57 -13.06
C ALA A 17 -13.99 5.34 -14.22
N LEU A 18 -12.69 5.49 -13.99
CA LEU A 18 -11.64 5.28 -14.99
C LEU A 18 -11.33 3.81 -15.22
N ALA A 19 -11.31 3.01 -14.15
CA ALA A 19 -10.95 1.60 -14.17
C ALA A 19 -12.07 0.69 -14.71
N SER A 20 -13.33 1.04 -14.43
CA SER A 20 -14.50 0.21 -14.76
C SER A 20 -14.57 -0.18 -16.24
N GLY A 21 -14.62 -1.50 -16.47
CA GLY A 21 -14.68 -2.07 -17.82
C GLY A 21 -13.38 -1.94 -18.64
N ARG A 22 -12.28 -1.49 -18.03
CA ARG A 22 -10.96 -1.33 -18.69
C ARG A 22 -9.88 -2.16 -18.06
N VAL A 23 -9.89 -2.25 -16.73
CA VAL A 23 -8.99 -3.08 -15.93
C VAL A 23 -9.78 -3.82 -14.85
N GLY A 24 -9.16 -4.81 -14.21
CA GLY A 24 -9.76 -5.51 -13.08
C GLY A 24 -10.07 -4.54 -11.94
N CYS A 25 -11.29 -4.56 -11.43
CA CYS A 25 -11.75 -3.68 -10.37
C CYS A 25 -12.78 -4.41 -9.51
N ALA A 26 -12.71 -4.26 -8.19
CA ALA A 26 -13.65 -4.92 -7.29
C ALA A 26 -15.10 -4.56 -7.62
N ASP A 27 -16.02 -5.52 -7.45
CA ASP A 27 -17.45 -5.19 -7.44
C ASP A 27 -17.71 -4.16 -6.35
N GLY A 28 -18.41 -3.08 -6.70
CA GLY A 28 -18.65 -2.00 -5.74
C GLY A 28 -19.28 -0.77 -6.35
N ARG A 29 -19.62 0.18 -5.47
CA ARG A 29 -20.33 1.42 -5.85
C ARG A 29 -19.79 2.63 -5.10
N VAL A 30 -19.88 3.78 -5.74
CA VAL A 30 -19.71 5.10 -5.13
C VAL A 30 -21.07 5.57 -4.63
N CYS A 31 -21.16 5.85 -3.33
CA CYS A 31 -22.36 6.34 -2.66
C CYS A 31 -22.22 7.83 -2.36
N ARG A 32 -23.13 8.65 -2.89
CA ARG A 32 -23.13 10.12 -2.75
C ARG A 32 -24.13 10.64 -1.73
N SER A 33 -24.94 9.75 -1.18
CA SER A 33 -25.91 10.05 -0.11
C SER A 33 -26.00 8.91 0.87
N PHE A 34 -26.48 9.22 2.08
CA PHE A 34 -26.73 8.19 3.09
C PHE A 34 -27.71 7.12 2.60
N GLY A 35 -28.74 7.50 1.86
CA GLY A 35 -29.71 6.54 1.32
C GLY A 35 -29.07 5.54 0.36
N GLU A 36 -28.24 6.04 -0.59
CA GLU A 36 -27.46 5.17 -1.49
C GLU A 36 -26.51 4.26 -0.71
N PHE A 37 -25.81 4.81 0.28
CA PHE A 37 -24.88 4.05 1.12
C PHE A 37 -25.59 2.92 1.87
N TYR A 38 -26.68 3.23 2.55
CA TYR A 38 -27.44 2.23 3.33
C TYR A 38 -27.92 1.07 2.46
N LEU A 39 -28.52 1.38 1.30
CA LEU A 39 -29.01 0.35 0.37
C LEU A 39 -27.85 -0.46 -0.22
N THR A 40 -26.76 0.22 -0.63
CA THR A 40 -25.58 -0.44 -1.19
C THR A 40 -24.88 -1.34 -0.18
N LEU A 41 -24.70 -0.88 1.04
CA LEU A 41 -24.06 -1.65 2.11
C LEU A 41 -24.80 -2.97 2.37
N ARG A 42 -26.14 -2.92 2.45
CA ARG A 42 -26.97 -4.10 2.64
C ARG A 42 -26.95 -5.05 1.44
N ASP A 43 -27.09 -4.52 0.23
CA ASP A 43 -27.05 -5.29 -1.03
C ASP A 43 -25.69 -5.99 -1.19
N MET A 44 -24.61 -5.27 -0.98
CA MET A 44 -23.24 -5.81 -1.10
C MET A 44 -22.94 -6.89 -0.05
N LEU A 45 -23.35 -6.69 1.21
CA LEU A 45 -23.19 -7.69 2.26
C LEU A 45 -24.04 -8.94 2.01
N ALA A 46 -25.23 -8.79 1.46
CA ALA A 46 -26.07 -9.93 1.08
C ALA A 46 -25.44 -10.78 -0.03
N ARG A 47 -24.68 -10.15 -0.95
CA ARG A 47 -24.03 -10.86 -2.07
C ARG A 47 -22.63 -11.41 -1.75
N HIS A 48 -21.87 -10.72 -0.92
CA HIS A 48 -20.45 -10.98 -0.73
C HIS A 48 -20.06 -11.34 0.70
N ALA A 49 -20.98 -11.28 1.65
CA ALA A 49 -20.77 -11.49 3.09
C ALA A 49 -19.72 -10.53 3.73
N SER A 50 -18.78 -10.00 2.97
CA SER A 50 -17.76 -9.06 3.45
C SER A 50 -17.54 -7.94 2.44
N VAL A 51 -17.48 -6.71 2.95
CA VAL A 51 -17.25 -5.50 2.16
C VAL A 51 -16.20 -4.62 2.82
N ILE A 52 -15.54 -3.81 2.00
CA ILE A 52 -14.69 -2.72 2.46
C ILE A 52 -15.38 -1.39 2.15
N VAL A 53 -15.43 -0.52 3.15
CA VAL A 53 -15.94 0.84 3.08
C VAL A 53 -14.75 1.78 3.10
N LYS A 54 -14.59 2.59 2.04
CA LYS A 54 -13.44 3.46 1.84
C LYS A 54 -13.87 4.92 1.77
N GLN A 55 -13.07 5.80 2.35
CA GLN A 55 -13.16 7.25 2.09
C GLN A 55 -12.70 7.53 0.66
N ASP A 56 -13.30 8.55 0.02
CA ASP A 56 -12.92 8.96 -1.34
C ASP A 56 -11.49 9.50 -1.41
N VAL A 57 -11.11 10.27 -0.40
CA VAL A 57 -9.77 10.89 -0.27
C VAL A 57 -9.12 10.40 1.01
N ASN A 58 -8.20 9.45 0.87
CA ASN A 58 -7.37 8.96 1.97
C ASN A 58 -6.15 8.21 1.42
N ALA A 59 -5.10 8.08 2.23
CA ALA A 59 -3.86 7.39 1.87
C ALA A 59 -3.54 6.28 2.88
N GLY A 60 -2.85 5.24 2.43
CA GLY A 60 -2.34 4.17 3.31
C GLY A 60 -3.41 3.31 3.99
N GLY A 61 -4.63 3.31 3.47
CA GLY A 61 -5.74 2.55 4.04
C GLY A 61 -6.32 3.10 5.35
N ASP A 62 -5.91 4.30 5.79
CA ASP A 62 -6.29 4.84 7.10
C ASP A 62 -7.80 5.02 7.29
N GLY A 63 -8.55 5.28 6.22
CA GLY A 63 -10.01 5.37 6.24
C GLY A 63 -10.73 4.08 5.87
N ASN A 64 -10.04 2.97 5.67
CA ASN A 64 -10.67 1.73 5.25
C ASN A 64 -11.28 0.99 6.44
N ILE A 65 -12.54 0.57 6.29
CA ILE A 65 -13.29 -0.19 7.30
C ILE A 65 -13.86 -1.44 6.64
N ALA A 66 -13.61 -2.62 7.22
CA ALA A 66 -14.30 -3.84 6.82
C ALA A 66 -15.61 -4.00 7.60
N VAL A 67 -16.67 -4.39 6.90
CA VAL A 67 -17.92 -4.84 7.48
C VAL A 67 -18.17 -6.26 7.00
N THR A 68 -18.38 -7.21 7.90
CA THR A 68 -18.46 -8.62 7.54
C THR A 68 -19.55 -9.35 8.34
N LEU A 69 -20.21 -10.30 7.66
CA LEU A 69 -21.12 -11.28 8.26
C LEU A 69 -20.41 -12.62 8.52
N GLU A 70 -19.17 -12.77 8.05
CA GLU A 70 -18.35 -13.97 8.23
C GLU A 70 -17.05 -13.59 8.92
N ARG A 71 -16.66 -14.35 9.94
CA ARG A 71 -15.36 -14.16 10.56
C ARG A 71 -14.26 -14.63 9.61
N ARG A 72 -13.23 -13.79 9.46
CA ARG A 72 -12.05 -14.07 8.66
C ARG A 72 -10.80 -14.02 9.53
N ASP A 73 -9.77 -14.73 9.11
CA ASP A 73 -8.50 -14.77 9.86
C ASP A 73 -7.68 -13.49 9.66
N SER A 74 -7.86 -12.82 8.52
CA SER A 74 -7.11 -11.61 8.20
C SER A 74 -7.93 -10.55 7.48
N TYR A 75 -7.56 -9.29 7.71
CA TYR A 75 -8.17 -8.10 7.10
C TYR A 75 -7.06 -7.14 6.62
N PRO A 76 -6.44 -7.43 5.47
CA PRO A 76 -5.39 -6.57 4.93
C PRO A 76 -5.92 -5.20 4.52
N GLY A 77 -5.14 -4.15 4.84
CA GLY A 77 -5.41 -2.79 4.40
C GLY A 77 -6.61 -2.11 5.05
N VAL A 78 -7.12 -2.61 6.19
CA VAL A 78 -8.19 -1.95 6.96
C VAL A 78 -7.74 -1.54 8.35
N ARG A 79 -8.35 -0.49 8.89
CA ARG A 79 -8.08 0.06 10.24
C ARG A 79 -9.13 -0.35 11.26
N LYS A 80 -10.27 -0.81 10.82
CA LYS A 80 -11.36 -1.23 11.70
C LYS A 80 -12.18 -2.33 11.04
N VAL A 81 -12.65 -3.26 11.86
CA VAL A 81 -13.50 -4.36 11.42
C VAL A 81 -14.78 -4.32 12.24
N TYR A 82 -15.91 -4.36 11.56
CA TYR A 82 -17.21 -4.61 12.16
C TYR A 82 -17.68 -6.02 11.78
N ALA A 83 -17.51 -6.98 12.68
CA ALA A 83 -18.07 -8.32 12.55
C ALA A 83 -19.51 -8.32 13.07
N LEU A 84 -20.44 -8.50 12.17
CA LEU A 84 -21.89 -8.56 12.45
C LEU A 84 -22.35 -10.01 12.45
N THR A 85 -23.43 -10.31 13.19
CA THR A 85 -23.96 -11.67 13.24
C THR A 85 -24.98 -11.91 12.12
N HIS A 86 -25.78 -10.89 11.81
CA HIS A 86 -26.85 -10.97 10.83
C HIS A 86 -26.89 -9.71 9.96
N LEU A 87 -27.42 -9.86 8.74
CA LEU A 87 -27.64 -8.71 7.85
C LEU A 87 -28.63 -7.68 8.46
N SER A 88 -29.52 -8.12 9.37
CA SER A 88 -30.41 -7.22 10.12
C SER A 88 -29.67 -6.26 11.04
N ASP A 89 -28.45 -6.58 11.46
CA ASP A 89 -27.63 -5.72 12.32
C ASP A 89 -27.15 -4.47 11.56
N VAL A 90 -27.21 -4.49 10.22
CA VAL A 90 -27.04 -3.31 9.38
C VAL A 90 -28.36 -2.52 9.40
N ASP A 91 -28.67 -1.93 10.51
CA ASP A 91 -29.80 -1.03 10.66
C ASP A 91 -29.42 0.42 10.26
N THR A 92 -30.41 1.31 10.34
CA THR A 92 -30.21 2.73 9.98
C THR A 92 -29.29 3.46 10.97
N VAL A 93 -29.22 3.03 12.22
CA VAL A 93 -28.36 3.66 13.24
C VAL A 93 -26.91 3.30 13.00
N PHE A 94 -26.62 2.00 12.85
CA PHE A 94 -25.28 1.52 12.50
C PHE A 94 -24.77 2.15 11.19
N ALA A 95 -25.58 2.11 10.14
CA ALA A 95 -25.21 2.65 8.85
C ALA A 95 -25.00 4.18 8.89
N ARG A 96 -25.80 4.90 9.71
CA ARG A 96 -25.66 6.35 9.88
C ARG A 96 -24.35 6.71 10.59
N ASP A 97 -24.00 5.99 11.65
CA ASP A 97 -22.75 6.18 12.36
C ASP A 97 -21.54 5.93 11.44
N LEU A 98 -21.57 4.83 10.69
CA LEU A 98 -20.52 4.51 9.72
C LEU A 98 -20.42 5.55 8.61
N TRP A 99 -21.55 5.99 8.03
CA TRP A 99 -21.58 7.06 7.03
C TRP A 99 -20.95 8.35 7.57
N THR A 100 -21.39 8.79 8.75
CA THR A 100 -20.88 10.02 9.38
C THR A 100 -19.38 9.91 9.63
N THR A 101 -18.91 8.79 10.18
CA THR A 101 -17.48 8.55 10.40
C THR A 101 -16.67 8.65 9.10
N GLN A 102 -17.22 8.20 7.98
CA GLN A 102 -16.54 8.19 6.69
C GLN A 102 -16.60 9.53 5.96
N THR A 103 -17.58 10.37 6.27
CA THR A 103 -17.80 11.66 5.60
C THR A 103 -17.47 12.89 6.47
N ASP A 104 -17.19 12.70 7.76
CA ASP A 104 -16.87 13.79 8.71
C ASP A 104 -15.41 14.26 8.61
N THR A 105 -14.80 14.09 7.46
CA THR A 105 -13.43 14.55 7.18
C THR A 105 -13.41 15.46 5.97
N VAL A 106 -12.54 16.47 6.02
CA VAL A 106 -12.42 17.45 4.93
C VAL A 106 -12.16 16.76 3.60
N GLY A 107 -12.99 17.05 2.61
CA GLY A 107 -12.90 16.52 1.25
C GLY A 107 -13.64 15.21 1.00
N ASN A 108 -14.17 14.53 2.02
CA ASN A 108 -14.94 13.30 1.89
C ASN A 108 -16.45 13.58 1.98
N CYS A 109 -17.09 13.73 0.82
CA CYS A 109 -18.56 13.88 0.70
C CYS A 109 -19.24 12.65 0.10
N GLN A 110 -18.49 11.62 -0.21
CA GLN A 110 -18.94 10.35 -0.79
C GLN A 110 -18.10 9.20 -0.24
N VAL A 111 -18.66 8.00 -0.30
CA VAL A 111 -18.07 6.78 0.26
C VAL A 111 -18.08 5.70 -0.81
N ILE A 112 -17.04 4.89 -0.86
CA ILE A 112 -16.96 3.74 -1.75
C ILE A 112 -17.23 2.47 -0.94
N VAL A 113 -18.16 1.64 -1.41
CA VAL A 113 -18.43 0.30 -0.87
C VAL A 113 -18.03 -0.72 -1.91
N GLU A 114 -17.10 -1.61 -1.57
CA GLU A 114 -16.57 -2.64 -2.47
C GLU A 114 -16.62 -4.02 -1.82
N ARG A 115 -16.66 -5.08 -2.64
CA ARG A 115 -16.36 -6.43 -2.18
C ARG A 115 -15.00 -6.43 -1.50
N PHE A 116 -14.93 -7.01 -0.30
CA PHE A 116 -13.65 -7.24 0.36
C PHE A 116 -12.97 -8.46 -0.26
N HIS A 117 -11.72 -8.29 -0.69
CA HIS A 117 -10.86 -9.38 -1.17
C HIS A 117 -9.81 -9.69 -0.12
N GLU A 118 -9.68 -10.96 0.23
CA GLU A 118 -8.66 -11.43 1.19
C GLU A 118 -7.26 -11.43 0.59
N GLY A 119 -7.11 -11.33 -0.69
CA GLY A 119 -5.89 -11.52 -1.47
C GLY A 119 -4.60 -11.41 -0.67
N SER A 120 -3.76 -12.43 -0.77
CA SER A 120 -2.50 -12.52 -0.03
C SER A 120 -1.45 -11.57 -0.58
N ASP A 121 -1.53 -11.26 -1.87
CA ASP A 121 -0.51 -10.49 -2.57
C ASP A 121 -1.07 -9.14 -3.00
N VAL A 122 -0.41 -8.08 -2.55
CA VAL A 122 -0.71 -6.71 -2.92
C VAL A 122 0.43 -6.17 -3.74
N LEU A 123 0.15 -5.83 -5.00
CA LEU A 123 1.11 -5.31 -5.96
C LEU A 123 1.03 -3.79 -6.04
N TYR A 124 2.15 -3.17 -6.38
CA TYR A 124 2.18 -1.80 -6.86
C TYR A 124 2.98 -1.70 -8.16
N ALA A 125 2.62 -0.73 -8.99
CA ALA A 125 3.45 -0.27 -10.11
C ALA A 125 3.52 1.25 -10.10
N GLU A 126 4.72 1.79 -10.20
CA GLU A 126 4.95 3.23 -10.31
C GLU A 126 5.28 3.60 -11.74
N TYR A 127 4.60 4.62 -12.23
CA TYR A 127 4.80 5.18 -13.57
C TYR A 127 5.24 6.63 -13.50
N GLU A 128 6.14 6.98 -14.39
CA GLU A 128 6.41 8.37 -14.77
C GLU A 128 5.57 8.69 -16.00
N ILE A 129 4.63 9.60 -15.83
CA ILE A 129 3.67 10.00 -16.85
C ILE A 129 4.12 11.37 -17.39
N GLY A 130 4.58 11.37 -18.63
CA GLY A 130 4.94 12.59 -19.36
C GLY A 130 3.80 13.04 -20.29
N ALA A 131 4.00 14.16 -20.98
CA ALA A 131 3.04 14.66 -21.97
C ALA A 131 2.84 13.67 -23.13
N ASP A 132 3.94 13.08 -23.62
CA ASP A 132 3.93 12.26 -24.82
C ASP A 132 3.96 10.75 -24.56
N ALA A 133 4.52 10.31 -23.42
CA ALA A 133 4.73 8.91 -23.11
C ALA A 133 4.55 8.62 -21.61
N CYS A 134 4.28 7.35 -21.32
CA CYS A 134 4.32 6.80 -19.97
C CYS A 134 5.48 5.82 -19.88
N ARG A 135 6.20 5.81 -18.76
CA ARG A 135 7.32 4.90 -18.50
C ARG A 135 7.10 4.21 -17.16
N LEU A 136 7.13 2.89 -17.16
CA LEU A 136 7.21 2.12 -15.93
C LEU A 136 8.52 2.45 -15.21
N VAL A 137 8.46 2.75 -13.93
CA VAL A 137 9.61 3.10 -13.10
C VAL A 137 10.03 1.92 -12.25
N SER A 138 9.08 1.41 -11.46
CA SER A 138 9.28 0.25 -10.61
C SER A 138 7.98 -0.49 -10.38
N TYR A 139 8.09 -1.74 -9.95
CA TYR A 139 6.96 -2.56 -9.51
C TYR A 139 7.42 -3.54 -8.45
N GLY A 140 6.50 -3.96 -7.60
CA GLY A 140 6.82 -4.89 -6.54
C GLY A 140 5.63 -5.26 -5.70
N ASP A 141 5.91 -5.95 -4.60
CA ASP A 141 4.93 -6.37 -3.62
C ASP A 141 4.90 -5.39 -2.44
N LEU A 142 3.72 -5.14 -1.90
CA LEU A 142 3.58 -4.53 -0.58
C LEU A 142 3.82 -5.60 0.50
N ARG A 143 4.79 -5.37 1.35
CA ARG A 143 5.01 -6.23 2.53
C ARG A 143 3.97 -5.88 3.58
N MET A 144 3.19 -6.86 3.96
CA MET A 144 2.08 -6.74 4.90
C MET A 144 2.39 -7.51 6.17
N ASP A 145 2.09 -6.97 7.33
CA ASP A 145 2.30 -7.69 8.58
C ASP A 145 1.29 -7.27 9.67
N ALA A 146 1.02 -8.17 10.62
CA ALA A 146 0.10 -7.97 11.72
C ALA A 146 0.72 -7.24 12.92
N SER A 147 1.94 -6.75 12.82
CA SER A 147 2.70 -6.15 13.94
C SER A 147 2.03 -4.93 14.57
N GLY A 148 1.09 -4.30 13.88
CA GLY A 148 0.28 -3.19 14.38
C GLY A 148 -1.04 -3.59 15.04
N ASP A 149 -1.44 -4.85 14.95
CA ASP A 149 -2.72 -5.32 15.51
C ASP A 149 -2.59 -5.73 17.00
N LYS A 150 -2.58 -4.73 17.87
CA LYS A 150 -2.53 -4.94 19.32
C LYS A 150 -3.78 -5.62 19.91
N ARG A 151 -4.86 -5.77 19.12
CA ARG A 151 -6.13 -6.34 19.56
C ARG A 151 -6.39 -7.76 19.08
N GLY A 152 -5.52 -8.29 18.20
CA GLY A 152 -5.69 -9.61 17.61
C GLY A 152 -6.93 -9.73 16.71
N ASN A 153 -7.33 -8.64 16.06
CA ASN A 153 -8.52 -8.59 15.19
C ASN A 153 -8.22 -9.04 13.74
N GLY A 154 -7.02 -9.57 13.49
CA GLY A 154 -6.59 -10.00 12.15
C GLY A 154 -6.23 -8.85 11.21
N MET A 155 -6.13 -7.61 11.70
CA MET A 155 -5.74 -6.47 10.86
C MET A 155 -4.29 -6.57 10.43
N ILE A 156 -4.06 -6.50 9.11
CA ILE A 156 -2.73 -6.57 8.51
C ILE A 156 -2.44 -5.24 7.83
N MET A 157 -1.29 -4.66 8.16
CA MET A 157 -0.90 -3.33 7.69
C MET A 157 0.33 -3.39 6.80
N TRP A 158 0.40 -2.46 5.86
CA TRP A 158 1.58 -2.24 5.06
C TRP A 158 2.79 -1.85 5.93
N THR A 159 3.91 -2.53 5.70
CA THR A 159 5.17 -2.35 6.46
C THR A 159 6.39 -2.11 5.58
N GLY A 160 6.24 -2.12 4.27
CA GLY A 160 7.34 -1.89 3.33
C GLY A 160 7.07 -2.49 1.95
N PHE A 161 8.10 -2.55 1.14
CA PHE A 161 8.08 -3.06 -0.23
C PHE A 161 9.05 -4.22 -0.42
N GLN A 162 8.77 -5.06 -1.41
CA GLN A 162 9.70 -5.99 -2.03
C GLN A 162 9.75 -5.71 -3.53
N ILE A 163 10.92 -5.41 -4.08
CA ILE A 163 11.14 -4.92 -5.44
C ILE A 163 12.27 -5.75 -6.10
N PRO A 164 12.08 -6.28 -7.30
CA PRO A 164 10.79 -6.46 -7.98
C PRO A 164 9.93 -7.51 -7.29
N SER A 165 8.66 -7.62 -7.69
CA SER A 165 7.77 -8.72 -7.26
C SER A 165 8.36 -10.07 -7.66
N GLN A 166 8.13 -11.07 -6.81
CA GLN A 166 8.53 -12.46 -7.05
C GLN A 166 7.35 -13.35 -7.49
N LEU A 167 6.20 -12.77 -7.77
CA LEU A 167 5.06 -13.50 -8.31
C LEU A 167 5.38 -14.07 -9.70
N PRO A 168 4.65 -15.10 -10.16
CA PRO A 168 4.85 -15.67 -11.49
C PRO A 168 4.80 -14.62 -12.60
N SER A 169 5.69 -14.72 -13.59
CA SER A 169 5.83 -13.72 -14.65
C SER A 169 4.51 -13.43 -15.38
N GLY A 170 3.67 -14.45 -15.61
CA GLY A 170 2.37 -14.26 -16.25
C GLY A 170 1.41 -13.36 -15.43
N VAL A 171 1.49 -13.39 -14.08
CA VAL A 171 0.72 -12.48 -13.20
C VAL A 171 1.26 -11.07 -13.32
N ILE A 172 2.59 -10.91 -13.27
CA ILE A 172 3.25 -9.61 -13.40
C ILE A 172 2.98 -8.99 -14.77
N ASP A 173 3.10 -9.76 -15.85
CA ASP A 173 2.84 -9.27 -17.21
C ASP A 173 1.39 -8.77 -17.35
N ALA A 174 0.42 -9.55 -16.82
CA ALA A 174 -0.98 -9.16 -16.83
C ALA A 174 -1.27 -7.92 -15.97
N PHE A 175 -0.59 -7.79 -14.82
CA PHE A 175 -0.68 -6.62 -13.95
C PHE A 175 -0.12 -5.37 -14.64
N LEU A 176 1.08 -5.45 -15.20
CA LEU A 176 1.73 -4.31 -15.87
C LEU A 176 0.98 -3.89 -17.13
N ALA A 177 0.46 -4.85 -17.92
CA ALA A 177 -0.37 -4.52 -19.10
C ALA A 177 -1.63 -3.71 -18.72
N GLN A 178 -2.27 -4.03 -17.60
CA GLN A 178 -3.39 -3.25 -17.09
C GLN A 178 -2.93 -1.91 -16.50
N GLY A 179 -1.77 -1.87 -15.85
CA GLY A 179 -1.12 -0.63 -15.37
C GLY A 179 -0.85 0.35 -16.52
N ASP A 180 -0.37 -0.14 -17.66
CA ASP A 180 -0.16 0.67 -18.88
C ASP A 180 -1.47 1.31 -19.38
N VAL A 181 -2.60 0.59 -19.28
CA VAL A 181 -3.91 1.14 -19.60
C VAL A 181 -4.25 2.31 -18.67
N LEU A 182 -4.05 2.15 -17.35
CA LEU A 182 -4.31 3.21 -16.37
C LEU A 182 -3.39 4.42 -16.56
N ALA A 183 -2.10 4.18 -16.80
CA ALA A 183 -1.12 5.24 -17.08
C ALA A 183 -1.50 6.03 -18.34
N SER A 184 -1.92 5.34 -19.40
CA SER A 184 -2.41 5.96 -20.64
C SER A 184 -3.67 6.78 -20.43
N ILE A 185 -4.58 6.35 -19.55
CA ILE A 185 -5.78 7.11 -19.18
C ILE A 185 -5.38 8.37 -18.42
N ALA A 186 -4.50 8.25 -17.40
CA ALA A 186 -4.04 9.40 -16.62
C ALA A 186 -3.36 10.46 -17.52
N ARG A 187 -2.52 10.02 -18.47
CA ARG A 187 -1.91 10.91 -19.46
C ARG A 187 -2.94 11.63 -20.34
N ARG A 188 -3.96 10.92 -20.83
CA ARG A 188 -5.03 11.52 -21.65
C ARG A 188 -5.88 12.52 -20.88
N LEU A 189 -5.93 12.41 -19.55
CA LEU A 189 -6.55 13.40 -18.66
C LEU A 189 -5.63 14.61 -18.39
N GLY A 190 -4.43 14.65 -18.98
CA GLY A 190 -3.49 15.74 -18.79
C GLY A 190 -2.61 15.63 -17.54
N PHE A 191 -2.64 14.49 -16.82
CA PHE A 191 -1.76 14.30 -15.69
C PHE A 191 -0.30 14.16 -16.15
N VAL A 192 0.61 14.87 -15.48
CA VAL A 192 2.06 14.78 -15.67
C VAL A 192 2.73 14.63 -14.31
N GLY A 193 3.54 13.60 -14.14
CA GLY A 193 4.26 13.32 -12.91
C GLY A 193 4.32 11.83 -12.57
N ARG A 194 4.68 11.52 -11.33
CA ARG A 194 4.68 10.14 -10.81
C ARG A 194 3.27 9.73 -10.38
N ALA A 195 2.88 8.52 -10.73
CA ALA A 195 1.65 7.91 -10.27
C ALA A 195 1.88 6.45 -9.88
N ASN A 196 1.25 6.03 -8.80
CA ASN A 196 1.29 4.67 -8.28
C ASN A 196 -0.08 4.00 -8.48
N PHE A 197 -0.08 2.75 -8.91
CA PHE A 197 -1.27 1.93 -9.09
C PHE A 197 -1.16 0.71 -8.19
N ASP A 198 -2.09 0.56 -7.25
CA ASP A 198 -2.11 -0.55 -6.31
C ASP A 198 -3.15 -1.57 -6.73
N ALA A 199 -2.82 -2.87 -6.65
CA ALA A 199 -3.71 -3.97 -6.98
C ALA A 199 -3.57 -5.12 -6.00
N ILE A 200 -4.64 -5.90 -5.84
CA ILE A 200 -4.66 -7.16 -5.13
C ILE A 200 -4.65 -8.28 -6.16
N VAL A 201 -3.85 -9.32 -5.94
CA VAL A 201 -3.97 -10.60 -6.64
C VAL A 201 -4.83 -11.50 -5.76
N THR A 202 -5.98 -11.91 -6.29
CA THR A 202 -6.92 -12.80 -5.58
C THR A 202 -6.42 -14.25 -5.60
N ASP A 203 -6.97 -15.12 -4.77
CA ASP A 203 -6.55 -16.52 -4.68
C ASP A 203 -6.77 -17.31 -5.99
N ASP A 204 -7.69 -16.86 -6.82
CA ASP A 204 -7.95 -17.40 -8.18
C ASP A 204 -7.10 -16.72 -9.27
N GLY A 205 -6.19 -15.83 -8.87
CA GLY A 205 -5.22 -15.18 -9.77
C GLY A 205 -5.77 -13.96 -10.50
N GLU A 206 -6.96 -13.47 -10.16
CA GLU A 206 -7.48 -12.23 -10.72
C GLU A 206 -6.72 -11.02 -10.17
N ILE A 207 -6.48 -10.04 -11.02
CA ILE A 207 -5.85 -8.77 -10.65
C ILE A 207 -6.94 -7.74 -10.45
N VAL A 208 -7.04 -7.22 -9.24
CA VAL A 208 -8.04 -6.24 -8.82
C VAL A 208 -7.35 -4.95 -8.41
N PHE A 209 -7.35 -3.94 -9.26
CA PHE A 209 -6.82 -2.62 -8.91
C PHE A 209 -7.70 -1.95 -7.86
N THR A 210 -7.06 -1.32 -6.88
CA THR A 210 -7.71 -0.77 -5.69
C THR A 210 -7.70 0.75 -5.63
N GLU A 211 -6.66 1.39 -6.19
CA GLU A 211 -6.53 2.86 -6.23
C GLU A 211 -5.44 3.31 -7.21
N ILE A 212 -5.53 4.60 -7.57
CA ILE A 212 -4.46 5.38 -8.19
C ILE A 212 -3.99 6.43 -7.19
N ASN A 213 -2.66 6.52 -7.02
CA ASN A 213 -2.02 7.57 -6.26
C ASN A 213 -1.29 8.52 -7.23
N GLY A 214 -1.96 9.59 -7.68
CA GLY A 214 -1.42 10.60 -8.62
C GLY A 214 -0.46 11.58 -7.93
N ARG A 215 0.57 11.06 -7.31
CA ARG A 215 1.58 11.79 -6.53
C ARG A 215 2.84 10.98 -6.34
N ILE A 216 3.90 11.59 -5.83
CA ILE A 216 5.06 10.91 -5.26
C ILE A 216 4.58 10.04 -4.09
N GLY A 217 4.93 8.76 -4.13
CA GLY A 217 4.56 7.74 -3.15
C GLY A 217 5.73 7.29 -2.29
N GLY A 218 5.46 6.30 -1.41
CA GLY A 218 6.48 5.71 -0.53
C GLY A 218 7.59 4.95 -1.26
N CYS A 219 7.39 4.56 -2.52
CA CYS A 219 8.40 3.87 -3.34
C CYS A 219 9.18 4.81 -4.27
N SER A 220 8.72 6.05 -4.50
CA SER A 220 9.28 6.93 -5.54
C SER A 220 10.74 7.31 -5.33
N HIS A 221 11.18 7.46 -4.08
CA HIS A 221 12.57 7.78 -3.77
C HIS A 221 13.50 6.57 -3.89
N LEU A 222 12.96 5.33 -3.80
CA LEU A 222 13.73 4.10 -3.89
C LEU A 222 14.38 3.96 -5.27
N ASP A 223 13.62 4.24 -6.34
CA ASP A 223 14.12 4.21 -7.71
C ASP A 223 15.36 5.10 -7.89
N ALA A 224 15.27 6.36 -7.45
CA ALA A 224 16.39 7.30 -7.57
C ALA A 224 17.63 6.83 -6.78
N ILE A 225 17.44 6.31 -5.55
CA ILE A 225 18.51 5.80 -4.71
C ILE A 225 19.14 4.55 -5.34
N LEU A 226 18.33 3.64 -5.85
CA LEU A 226 18.80 2.38 -6.44
C LEU A 226 19.52 2.60 -7.77
N CYS A 227 19.01 3.49 -8.62
CA CYS A 227 19.72 3.90 -9.83
C CYS A 227 21.11 4.47 -9.52
N GLU A 228 21.24 5.23 -8.44
CA GLU A 228 22.51 5.80 -8.01
C GLU A 228 23.45 4.77 -7.36
N LEU A 229 22.92 3.84 -6.55
CA LEU A 229 23.71 2.84 -5.82
C LEU A 229 24.11 1.64 -6.67
N VAL A 230 23.21 1.14 -7.48
CA VAL A 230 23.33 -0.11 -8.23
C VAL A 230 23.45 0.15 -9.71
N GLY A 231 22.60 1.03 -10.25
CA GLY A 231 22.47 1.33 -11.68
C GLY A 231 21.02 1.25 -12.14
N PRO A 232 20.73 1.74 -13.35
CA PRO A 232 19.37 1.83 -13.89
C PRO A 232 18.71 0.46 -14.16
N ASP A 233 19.47 -0.61 -14.20
CA ASP A 233 19.05 -1.98 -14.41
C ASP A 233 18.84 -2.76 -13.11
N TYR A 234 18.75 -2.08 -11.97
CA TYR A 234 18.60 -2.71 -10.64
C TYR A 234 17.43 -3.69 -10.55
N LEU A 235 16.32 -3.43 -11.24
CA LEU A 235 15.15 -4.32 -11.26
C LEU A 235 15.45 -5.73 -11.82
N SER A 236 16.48 -5.86 -12.67
CA SER A 236 16.90 -7.14 -13.25
C SER A 236 18.08 -7.77 -12.53
N THR A 237 18.80 -7.02 -11.69
CA THR A 237 20.06 -7.46 -11.10
C THR A 237 20.02 -7.58 -9.58
N HIS A 238 19.04 -6.96 -8.93
CA HIS A 238 18.93 -6.93 -7.47
C HIS A 238 17.51 -7.12 -7.00
N THR A 239 17.38 -7.54 -5.74
CA THR A 239 16.13 -7.50 -5.00
C THR A 239 16.29 -6.54 -3.83
N VAL A 240 15.25 -5.76 -3.60
CA VAL A 240 15.18 -4.76 -2.54
C VAL A 240 14.03 -5.08 -1.61
N VAL A 241 14.26 -5.01 -0.31
CA VAL A 241 13.19 -5.06 0.69
C VAL A 241 13.27 -3.81 1.55
N THR A 242 12.13 -3.22 1.85
CA THR A 242 12.07 -2.08 2.76
C THR A 242 11.25 -2.41 4.00
N ARG A 243 11.45 -1.62 5.04
CA ARG A 243 10.60 -1.66 6.22
C ARG A 243 10.44 -0.27 6.80
N ASN A 244 9.19 0.12 7.01
CA ASN A 244 8.81 1.38 7.62
C ASN A 244 8.41 1.21 9.09
N ARG A 245 8.29 2.34 9.80
CA ARG A 245 7.82 2.41 11.20
C ARG A 245 8.61 1.53 12.16
N VAL A 246 9.92 1.40 11.94
CA VAL A 246 10.80 0.61 12.81
C VAL A 246 11.17 1.45 14.02
N PRO A 247 10.81 1.02 15.25
CA PRO A 247 11.15 1.77 16.45
C PRO A 247 12.65 1.96 16.61
N VAL A 248 13.07 3.18 16.93
CA VAL A 248 14.47 3.53 17.14
C VAL A 248 14.62 4.37 18.41
N ARG A 249 15.57 3.96 19.28
CA ARG A 249 15.99 4.71 20.48
C ARG A 249 17.26 5.50 20.23
N ASP A 250 18.15 4.96 19.42
CA ASP A 250 19.41 5.59 19.03
C ASP A 250 19.62 5.51 17.51
N LEU A 251 19.41 6.62 16.83
CA LEU A 251 19.62 6.75 15.40
C LEU A 251 21.10 6.51 15.02
N ARG A 252 22.05 6.90 15.87
CA ARG A 252 23.50 6.70 15.59
C ARG A 252 23.84 5.21 15.55
N ALA A 253 23.22 4.41 16.39
CA ALA A 253 23.39 2.95 16.37
C ALA A 253 22.88 2.39 15.02
N ALA A 254 21.68 2.79 14.57
CA ALA A 254 21.14 2.37 13.28
C ALA A 254 22.06 2.74 12.11
N LEU A 255 22.53 3.98 12.07
CA LEU A 255 23.45 4.45 11.02
C LEU A 255 24.82 3.75 11.06
N THR A 256 25.33 3.43 12.24
CA THR A 256 26.60 2.72 12.38
C THR A 256 26.52 1.29 11.87
N VAL A 257 25.46 0.57 12.23
CA VAL A 257 25.21 -0.79 11.75
C VAL A 257 24.95 -0.78 10.23
N SER A 258 24.14 0.13 9.73
CA SER A 258 23.87 0.31 8.30
C SER A 258 25.17 0.49 7.49
N ARG A 259 26.05 1.42 7.90
CA ARG A 259 27.35 1.66 7.23
C ARG A 259 28.24 0.43 7.23
N ARG A 260 28.30 -0.31 8.31
CA ARG A 260 29.10 -1.54 8.40
C ARG A 260 28.58 -2.64 7.47
N LEU A 261 27.27 -2.74 7.32
CA LEU A 261 26.62 -3.72 6.45
C LEU A 261 26.53 -3.29 4.98
N THR A 262 27.10 -2.12 4.66
CA THR A 262 27.18 -1.59 3.28
C THR A 262 28.67 -1.31 2.94
N PRO A 263 29.53 -2.33 2.96
CA PRO A 263 30.97 -2.12 2.79
C PRO A 263 31.33 -1.72 1.36
N GLN A 264 30.52 -2.11 0.40
CA GLN A 264 30.80 -1.89 -1.03
C GLN A 264 29.51 -1.48 -1.76
N ARG A 265 29.59 -0.34 -2.45
CA ARG A 265 28.49 0.18 -3.26
C ARG A 265 28.19 -0.78 -4.42
N GLY A 266 26.92 -1.02 -4.71
CA GLY A 266 26.47 -1.75 -5.89
C GLY A 266 26.39 -3.27 -5.72
N GLU A 267 26.78 -3.86 -4.59
CA GLU A 267 26.68 -5.31 -4.37
C GLU A 267 25.51 -5.66 -3.44
N ALA A 268 25.58 -5.23 -2.21
CA ALA A 268 24.54 -5.38 -1.22
C ALA A 268 24.70 -4.33 -0.11
N GLY A 269 23.61 -3.98 0.57
CA GLY A 269 23.71 -3.03 1.66
C GLY A 269 22.39 -2.73 2.34
N VAL A 270 22.50 -1.93 3.41
CA VAL A 270 21.40 -1.41 4.19
C VAL A 270 21.48 0.10 4.21
N ILE A 271 20.40 0.77 3.87
CA ILE A 271 20.30 2.23 3.88
C ILE A 271 19.15 2.65 4.78
N VAL A 272 19.42 3.51 5.76
CA VAL A 272 18.35 4.22 6.49
C VAL A 272 17.83 5.32 5.56
N LEU A 273 16.57 5.24 5.21
CA LEU A 273 15.92 6.11 4.21
C LEU A 273 15.39 7.38 4.82
N THR A 274 14.62 7.23 5.89
CA THR A 274 14.00 8.33 6.62
C THR A 274 14.10 8.10 8.12
N GLU A 275 14.03 9.18 8.88
CA GLU A 275 13.92 9.15 10.32
C GLU A 275 12.83 10.13 10.78
N ASP A 276 12.09 9.71 11.77
CA ASP A 276 11.12 10.53 12.51
C ASP A 276 11.26 10.26 14.01
N THR A 277 12.48 10.44 14.49
CA THR A 277 12.84 10.18 15.89
C THR A 277 12.18 11.16 16.85
N ALA A 278 11.89 12.37 16.38
CA ALA A 278 11.23 13.41 17.18
C ALA A 278 9.69 13.24 17.24
N GLY A 279 9.07 12.73 16.20
CA GLY A 279 7.62 12.55 16.11
C GLY A 279 7.16 11.18 16.58
N THR A 280 7.45 10.16 15.79
CA THR A 280 6.98 8.78 16.04
C THR A 280 8.01 7.89 16.73
N GLY A 281 9.27 8.32 16.84
CA GLY A 281 10.35 7.47 17.35
C GLY A 281 10.71 6.33 16.41
N THR A 282 10.58 6.51 15.10
CA THR A 282 10.78 5.45 14.11
C THR A 282 11.74 5.85 12.99
N ILE A 283 12.26 4.83 12.31
CA ILE A 283 13.00 4.94 11.04
C ILE A 283 12.34 4.11 9.96
N GLU A 284 12.69 4.42 8.73
CA GLU A 284 12.49 3.56 7.58
C GLU A 284 13.84 3.18 6.99
N TYR A 285 13.99 1.93 6.55
CA TYR A 285 15.20 1.45 5.90
C TYR A 285 14.88 0.60 4.68
N MET A 286 15.85 0.52 3.76
CA MET A 286 15.89 -0.48 2.70
C MET A 286 17.12 -1.37 2.83
N VAL A 287 16.96 -2.59 2.33
CA VAL A 287 18.05 -3.56 2.14
C VAL A 287 18.03 -4.00 0.69
N TYR A 288 19.19 -4.01 0.05
CA TYR A 288 19.33 -4.49 -1.33
C TYR A 288 20.42 -5.57 -1.42
N ALA A 289 20.19 -6.56 -2.27
CA ALA A 289 21.12 -7.64 -2.55
C ALA A 289 20.84 -8.24 -3.95
N ARG A 290 21.69 -9.16 -4.39
CA ARG A 290 21.54 -9.81 -5.72
C ARG A 290 20.26 -10.62 -5.87
N ASP A 291 19.71 -11.13 -4.78
CA ASP A 291 18.48 -11.90 -4.75
C ASP A 291 17.71 -11.71 -3.42
N LEU A 292 16.49 -12.23 -3.38
CA LEU A 292 15.61 -12.11 -2.21
C LEU A 292 16.18 -12.80 -0.98
N SER A 293 16.80 -13.97 -1.13
CA SER A 293 17.40 -14.71 0.00
C SER A 293 18.48 -13.89 0.68
N GLY A 294 19.37 -13.28 -0.12
CA GLY A 294 20.43 -12.38 0.33
C GLY A 294 19.88 -11.13 1.01
N ALA A 295 18.87 -10.49 0.40
CA ALA A 295 18.24 -9.30 0.97
C ALA A 295 17.58 -9.61 2.33
N LEU A 296 16.83 -10.69 2.44
CA LEU A 296 16.20 -11.11 3.71
C LEU A 296 17.22 -11.55 4.76
N ALA A 297 18.33 -12.22 4.38
CA ALA A 297 19.39 -12.58 5.29
C ALA A 297 20.10 -11.34 5.86
N LEU A 298 20.36 -10.36 5.01
CA LEU A 298 20.97 -9.10 5.41
C LEU A 298 20.01 -8.27 6.28
N GLU A 299 18.69 -8.25 5.95
CA GLU A 299 17.66 -7.62 6.79
C GLU A 299 17.65 -8.21 8.21
N ARG A 300 17.65 -9.54 8.32
CA ARG A 300 17.72 -10.22 9.64
C ARG A 300 18.98 -9.84 10.41
N THR A 301 20.12 -9.78 9.73
CA THR A 301 21.39 -9.39 10.35
C THR A 301 21.33 -7.95 10.85
N PHE A 302 20.83 -7.02 10.01
CA PHE A 302 20.67 -5.62 10.41
C PHE A 302 19.77 -5.48 11.63
N ARG A 303 18.62 -6.09 11.63
CA ARG A 303 17.68 -6.01 12.76
C ARG A 303 18.28 -6.52 14.07
N ARG A 304 18.90 -7.71 14.04
CA ARG A 304 19.53 -8.29 15.21
C ARG A 304 20.64 -7.40 15.78
N GLU A 305 21.53 -6.90 14.93
CA GLU A 305 22.64 -6.07 15.36
C GLU A 305 22.21 -4.70 15.82
N PHE A 306 21.18 -4.15 15.19
CA PHE A 306 20.58 -2.89 15.58
C PHE A 306 19.88 -3.01 16.95
N GLU A 307 19.12 -4.07 17.21
CA GLU A 307 18.51 -4.35 18.51
C GLU A 307 19.56 -4.45 19.62
N LEU A 308 20.62 -5.22 19.43
CA LEU A 308 21.73 -5.34 20.38
C LEU A 308 22.44 -4.00 20.64
N ALA A 309 22.65 -3.19 19.58
CA ALA A 309 23.27 -1.88 19.73
C ALA A 309 22.39 -0.90 20.54
N GLN A 310 21.08 -0.97 20.40
CA GLN A 310 20.14 -0.17 21.19
C GLN A 310 20.10 -0.57 22.68
N GLU A 311 20.22 -1.86 22.97
CA GLU A 311 20.25 -2.37 24.34
C GLU A 311 21.53 -1.94 25.08
N SER A 312 22.66 -1.89 24.39
CA SER A 312 23.94 -1.48 24.98
C SER A 312 23.99 0.00 25.42
N VAL A 313 23.18 0.83 24.80
CA VAL A 313 23.04 2.27 25.15
C VAL A 313 22.10 2.49 26.36
N ALA A 314 21.22 1.54 26.63
CA ALA A 314 20.20 1.65 27.70
C ALA A 314 20.73 1.26 29.11
N LEU A 315 21.98 0.80 29.24
CA LEU A 315 22.61 0.52 30.53
C LEU A 315 23.41 1.77 30.97
N PRO A 316 22.90 2.60 31.91
CA PRO A 316 23.75 3.59 32.56
C PRO A 316 24.76 2.86 33.41
N GLY A 317 26.06 3.17 33.22
CA GLY A 317 27.14 2.74 34.10
C GLY A 317 26.99 3.37 35.49
#